data_866ea4283c0f0ae62b475a818954a2e4
#
_entry.id   866ea4283c0f0ae62b475a818954a2e4
#
_cell.length_a   1.000
_cell.length_b   1.000
_cell.length_c   1.000
_cell.angle_alpha   90.00
_cell.angle_beta   90.00
_cell.angle_gamma   90.00
#
_symmetry.space_group_name_H-M   'P 1'
#
loop_
_entity.id
_entity.type
_entity.pdbx_description
1 polymer ?
#
loop_
_entity_poly.entity_id
_entity_poly.type
_entity_poly.pdbx_seq_one_letter_code
_entity_poly.pdbx_strand_id
1 'polypeptide(L)'
;PDLDEVYELDLDPANPDRYLFDGTTIPIRYESITRPYRIGSTDDSLVSETQRVAVTPLGPVVYRNANKLYIVRAGPDGEYRAGSQFLAMMRARSLAEWKGALATRARATSNLTYADRAGNILTIWMGTVPRLPTRSGGDSMPIPARGSADVWTRLIALDSLPQTLNPRGGYVHNENDAPHFANLNALLDTARYPDNVERGELRLRSQHALQLIGGKDKLSLEDVLVRKHSMRMLLADRVKRDLITALKQSSPAPAVAQALAVLERWDNTVAPASRGGLLFETWWRRYQSL
;
A
#
# COMPACT_ATOMS: atom_id res chain seq x y z
N PRO A 1 -1.58 2.34 3.99
CA PRO A 1 -1.83 3.70 4.46
C PRO A 1 -3.31 3.94 4.63
N ASP A 2 -3.65 4.70 5.64
CA ASP A 2 -5.01 5.11 5.95
C ASP A 2 -5.30 6.43 5.21
N LEU A 3 -6.05 6.35 4.11
CA LEU A 3 -6.31 7.48 3.20
C LEU A 3 -7.78 7.88 3.13
N ASP A 4 -8.63 7.06 3.70
CA ASP A 4 -10.08 7.22 3.73
C ASP A 4 -10.59 6.99 5.14
N GLU A 5 -11.48 7.87 5.57
CA GLU A 5 -12.07 7.81 6.89
C GLU A 5 -13.54 7.41 6.79
N VAL A 6 -13.95 6.52 7.66
CA VAL A 6 -15.36 6.21 7.87
C VAL A 6 -15.90 7.13 8.96
N TYR A 7 -16.83 7.99 8.61
CA TYR A 7 -17.53 8.84 9.56
C TYR A 7 -18.90 8.25 9.92
N GLU A 8 -19.20 8.32 11.22
CA GLU A 8 -20.51 7.96 11.78
C GLU A 8 -21.32 9.21 12.02
N LEU A 9 -22.49 9.31 11.41
CA LEU A 9 -23.44 10.43 11.54
C LEU A 9 -24.72 9.93 12.21
N ASP A 10 -25.33 10.77 13.06
CA ASP A 10 -26.63 10.50 13.65
C ASP A 10 -27.74 10.75 12.64
N LEU A 11 -28.66 9.80 12.45
CA LEU A 11 -29.90 10.04 11.71
C LEU A 11 -30.85 10.93 12.51
N ASP A 12 -31.66 11.70 11.81
CA ASP A 12 -32.76 12.46 12.43
C ASP A 12 -33.84 11.49 12.93
N PRO A 13 -34.13 11.45 14.25
CA PRO A 13 -35.14 10.55 14.79
C PRO A 13 -36.55 10.78 14.21
N ALA A 14 -36.84 12.00 13.75
CA ALA A 14 -38.13 12.37 13.17
C ALA A 14 -38.23 12.03 11.67
N ASN A 15 -37.09 11.93 10.98
CA ASN A 15 -37.06 11.63 9.56
C ASN A 15 -35.76 10.86 9.18
N PRO A 16 -35.85 9.54 8.99
CA PRO A 16 -34.68 8.70 8.71
C PRO A 16 -34.00 8.99 7.35
N ASP A 17 -34.59 9.76 6.45
CA ASP A 17 -33.94 10.22 5.22
C ASP A 17 -33.15 11.54 5.39
N ARG A 18 -32.91 11.93 6.64
CA ARG A 18 -32.09 13.05 7.03
C ARG A 18 -31.09 12.66 8.11
N TYR A 19 -29.98 13.36 8.19
CA TYR A 19 -28.98 13.20 9.23
C TYR A 19 -28.66 14.54 9.91
N LEU A 20 -28.15 14.46 11.13
CA LEU A 20 -27.77 15.62 11.95
C LEU A 20 -26.33 16.00 11.65
N PHE A 21 -26.08 17.30 11.36
CA PHE A 21 -24.75 17.82 11.12
C PHE A 21 -24.72 19.34 11.35
N ASP A 22 -23.72 19.87 12.05
CA ASP A 22 -23.61 21.28 12.44
C ASP A 22 -24.89 21.84 13.08
N GLY A 23 -25.55 21.05 13.93
CA GLY A 23 -26.77 21.43 14.62
C GLY A 23 -28.01 21.53 13.72
N THR A 24 -27.94 21.12 12.47
CA THR A 24 -29.05 21.12 11.52
C THR A 24 -29.34 19.71 10.99
N THR A 25 -30.51 19.52 10.35
CA THR A 25 -30.84 18.27 9.65
C THR A 25 -30.61 18.43 8.14
N ILE A 26 -29.82 17.53 7.56
CA ILE A 26 -29.45 17.54 6.14
C ILE A 26 -30.08 16.32 5.44
N PRO A 27 -30.71 16.49 4.25
CA PRO A 27 -31.29 15.37 3.53
C PRO A 27 -30.23 14.46 2.94
N ILE A 28 -30.46 13.12 3.00
CA ILE A 28 -29.69 12.13 2.26
C ILE A 28 -30.12 12.20 0.79
N ARG A 29 -29.15 12.37 -0.10
CA ARG A 29 -29.42 12.34 -1.54
C ARG A 29 -29.27 10.93 -2.06
N TYR A 30 -30.13 10.54 -3.00
CA TYR A 30 -30.09 9.23 -3.65
C TYR A 30 -29.81 9.40 -5.13
N GLU A 31 -28.89 8.63 -5.64
CA GLU A 31 -28.53 8.56 -7.06
C GLU A 31 -28.75 7.14 -7.58
N SER A 32 -29.21 7.03 -8.83
CA SER A 32 -29.35 5.74 -9.52
C SER A 32 -28.18 5.55 -10.46
N ILE A 33 -27.38 4.50 -10.23
CA ILE A 33 -26.23 4.16 -11.08
C ILE A 33 -26.54 2.88 -11.82
N THR A 34 -26.59 2.95 -13.14
CA THR A 34 -26.75 1.78 -14.01
C THR A 34 -25.40 1.34 -14.53
N ARG A 35 -25.05 0.09 -14.28
CA ARG A 35 -23.76 -0.51 -14.69
C ARG A 35 -24.01 -1.69 -15.60
N PRO A 36 -23.51 -1.66 -16.85
CA PRO A 36 -23.44 -2.85 -17.67
C PRO A 36 -22.26 -3.72 -17.22
N TYR A 37 -22.46 -5.04 -17.13
CA TYR A 37 -21.41 -5.99 -16.84
C TYR A 37 -21.62 -7.31 -17.60
N ARG A 38 -20.57 -8.10 -17.78
CA ARG A 38 -20.63 -9.44 -18.35
C ARG A 38 -20.82 -10.47 -17.25
N ILE A 39 -21.72 -11.45 -17.47
CA ILE A 39 -21.97 -12.53 -16.52
C ILE A 39 -20.83 -13.56 -16.51
N GLY A 40 -20.12 -13.72 -17.62
CA GLY A 40 -19.04 -14.70 -17.75
C GLY A 40 -17.94 -14.27 -18.70
N SER A 41 -16.85 -15.01 -18.70
CA SER A 41 -15.69 -14.72 -19.57
C SER A 41 -15.87 -15.11 -21.04
N THR A 42 -16.87 -15.95 -21.33
CA THR A 42 -17.15 -16.51 -22.67
C THR A 42 -18.39 -15.95 -23.33
N ASP A 43 -19.20 -15.18 -22.60
CA ASP A 43 -20.42 -14.56 -23.11
C ASP A 43 -20.20 -13.04 -23.27
N ASP A 44 -20.37 -12.54 -24.48
CA ASP A 44 -20.24 -11.12 -24.81
C ASP A 44 -21.51 -10.32 -24.50
N SER A 45 -22.59 -10.99 -24.03
CA SER A 45 -23.81 -10.29 -23.64
C SER A 45 -23.58 -9.43 -22.40
N LEU A 46 -24.14 -8.22 -22.43
CA LEU A 46 -24.12 -7.28 -21.33
C LEU A 46 -25.47 -7.33 -20.59
N VAL A 47 -25.38 -7.50 -19.29
CA VAL A 47 -26.53 -7.32 -18.39
C VAL A 47 -26.37 -5.98 -17.68
N SER A 48 -27.45 -5.24 -17.54
CA SER A 48 -27.46 -3.97 -16.83
C SER A 48 -28.08 -4.13 -15.44
N GLU A 49 -27.38 -3.69 -14.43
CA GLU A 49 -27.89 -3.58 -13.06
C GLU A 49 -28.00 -2.10 -12.68
N THR A 50 -29.15 -1.72 -12.15
CA THR A 50 -29.36 -0.37 -11.60
C THR A 50 -29.37 -0.45 -10.08
N GLN A 51 -28.41 0.24 -9.46
CA GLN A 51 -28.31 0.34 -8.01
C GLN A 51 -28.63 1.76 -7.57
N ARG A 52 -29.49 1.87 -6.54
CA ARG A 52 -29.73 3.15 -5.87
C ARG A 52 -28.70 3.33 -4.77
N VAL A 53 -27.87 4.35 -4.85
CA VAL A 53 -26.82 4.69 -3.88
C VAL A 53 -27.20 5.96 -3.12
N ALA A 54 -26.96 5.95 -1.81
CA ALA A 54 -27.12 7.12 -0.98
C ALA A 54 -25.81 7.90 -0.93
N VAL A 55 -25.89 9.22 -1.08
CA VAL A 55 -24.73 10.10 -1.07
C VAL A 55 -24.97 11.31 -0.17
N THR A 56 -23.90 11.81 0.40
CA THR A 56 -23.88 13.04 1.19
C THR A 56 -22.79 13.98 0.66
N PRO A 57 -22.79 15.27 1.00
CA PRO A 57 -21.69 16.18 0.67
C PRO A 57 -20.33 15.75 1.26
N LEU A 58 -20.33 14.85 2.24
CA LEU A 58 -19.12 14.33 2.89
C LEU A 58 -18.56 13.09 2.19
N GLY A 59 -19.38 12.39 1.40
CA GLY A 59 -19.02 11.19 0.69
C GLY A 59 -20.20 10.22 0.52
N PRO A 60 -19.98 9.07 -0.13
CA PRO A 60 -20.98 8.03 -0.31
C PRO A 60 -21.30 7.33 1.03
N VAL A 61 -22.55 6.90 1.15
CA VAL A 61 -23.02 6.08 2.27
C VAL A 61 -22.64 4.62 2.02
N VAL A 62 -21.88 4.03 2.93
CA VAL A 62 -21.43 2.63 2.83
C VAL A 62 -22.22 1.68 3.70
N TYR A 63 -22.80 2.20 4.79
CA TYR A 63 -23.65 1.42 5.66
C TYR A 63 -24.65 2.32 6.39
N ARG A 64 -25.80 1.74 6.77
CA ARG A 64 -26.83 2.42 7.52
C ARG A 64 -27.52 1.41 8.44
N ASN A 65 -27.85 1.84 9.67
CA ASN A 65 -28.74 1.13 10.58
C ASN A 65 -29.93 2.05 10.98
N ALA A 66 -30.66 1.68 12.00
CA ALA A 66 -31.86 2.42 12.43
C ALA A 66 -31.55 3.87 12.89
N ASN A 67 -30.37 4.12 13.46
CA ASN A 67 -30.03 5.37 14.12
C ASN A 67 -28.81 6.07 13.52
N LYS A 68 -28.03 5.38 12.69
CA LYS A 68 -26.73 5.83 12.23
C LYS A 68 -26.54 5.68 10.73
N LEU A 69 -25.80 6.61 10.18
CA LEU A 69 -25.33 6.63 8.81
C LEU A 69 -23.81 6.58 8.79
N TYR A 70 -23.22 5.70 8.00
CA TYR A 70 -21.79 5.57 7.84
C TYR A 70 -21.39 5.99 6.44
N ILE A 71 -20.50 6.96 6.35
CA ILE A 71 -20.00 7.49 5.08
C ILE A 71 -18.50 7.28 4.99
N VAL A 72 -17.98 7.13 3.76
CA VAL A 72 -16.54 7.14 3.49
C VAL A 72 -16.17 8.48 2.89
N ARG A 73 -15.12 9.10 3.43
CA ARG A 73 -14.51 10.30 2.89
C ARG A 73 -13.06 10.01 2.51
N ALA A 74 -12.80 9.87 1.22
CA ALA A 74 -11.49 9.52 0.70
C ALA A 74 -10.71 10.74 0.20
N GLY A 75 -9.39 10.75 0.47
CA GLY A 75 -8.50 11.84 0.03
C GLY A 75 -8.43 12.05 -1.48
N PRO A 76 -8.48 10.98 -2.32
CA PRO A 76 -8.44 11.10 -3.79
C PRO A 76 -9.82 11.31 -4.44
N ASP A 77 -10.87 11.46 -3.67
CA ASP A 77 -12.23 11.56 -4.20
C ASP A 77 -12.38 12.73 -5.20
N GLY A 78 -12.97 12.44 -6.36
CA GLY A 78 -13.13 13.40 -7.46
C GLY A 78 -11.84 13.71 -8.25
N GLU A 79 -10.67 13.12 -7.90
CA GLU A 79 -9.43 13.38 -8.62
C GLU A 79 -9.17 12.35 -9.73
N TYR A 80 -9.14 12.79 -10.98
CA TYR A 80 -9.00 11.93 -12.17
C TYR A 80 -7.78 12.24 -13.04
N ARG A 81 -6.92 13.21 -12.65
CA ARG A 81 -5.79 13.70 -13.47
C ARG A 81 -4.51 12.87 -13.32
N ALA A 82 -4.58 11.62 -12.86
CA ALA A 82 -3.41 10.77 -12.69
C ALA A 82 -2.54 10.64 -13.96
N GLY A 83 -3.17 10.45 -15.13
CA GLY A 83 -2.46 10.40 -16.40
C GLY A 83 -1.71 11.69 -16.72
N SER A 84 -2.35 12.85 -16.49
CA SER A 84 -1.73 14.17 -16.70
C SER A 84 -0.54 14.39 -15.74
N GLN A 85 -0.67 13.98 -14.49
CA GLN A 85 0.43 14.04 -13.52
C GLN A 85 1.63 13.22 -13.96
N PHE A 86 1.42 11.95 -14.37
CA PHE A 86 2.51 11.10 -14.83
C PHE A 86 3.16 11.64 -16.12
N LEU A 87 2.38 12.18 -17.04
CA LEU A 87 2.91 12.82 -18.24
C LEU A 87 3.77 14.05 -17.91
N ALA A 88 3.34 14.87 -16.95
CA ALA A 88 4.13 16.00 -16.47
C ALA A 88 5.44 15.54 -15.80
N MET A 89 5.39 14.48 -14.98
CA MET A 89 6.59 13.87 -14.38
C MET A 89 7.57 13.36 -15.45
N MET A 90 7.08 12.71 -16.51
CA MET A 90 7.91 12.21 -17.61
C MET A 90 8.55 13.34 -18.44
N ARG A 91 7.93 14.51 -18.50
CA ARG A 91 8.45 15.70 -19.22
C ARG A 91 9.36 16.57 -18.36
N ALA A 92 9.40 16.36 -17.06
CA ALA A 92 10.21 17.14 -16.14
C ALA A 92 11.71 17.04 -16.47
N ARG A 93 12.41 18.15 -16.47
CA ARG A 93 13.84 18.28 -16.78
C ARG A 93 14.69 18.54 -15.55
N SER A 94 14.06 18.68 -14.39
CA SER A 94 14.71 18.94 -13.11
C SER A 94 13.92 18.33 -11.97
N LEU A 95 14.58 18.16 -10.82
CA LEU A 95 13.92 17.72 -9.57
C LEU A 95 12.79 18.68 -9.18
N ALA A 96 12.98 19.98 -9.36
CA ALA A 96 11.95 20.98 -9.03
C ALA A 96 10.70 20.83 -9.91
N GLU A 97 10.88 20.67 -11.23
CA GLU A 97 9.75 20.43 -12.14
C GLU A 97 9.04 19.11 -11.84
N TRP A 98 9.82 18.05 -11.54
CA TRP A 98 9.27 16.76 -11.18
C TRP A 98 8.45 16.82 -9.89
N LYS A 99 8.95 17.46 -8.84
CA LYS A 99 8.20 17.73 -7.61
C LYS A 99 6.96 18.60 -7.86
N GLY A 100 7.07 19.59 -8.75
CA GLY A 100 5.95 20.42 -9.19
C GLY A 100 4.82 19.60 -9.80
N ALA A 101 5.15 18.59 -10.62
CA ALA A 101 4.15 17.68 -11.18
C ALA A 101 3.41 16.86 -10.09
N LEU A 102 4.09 16.50 -8.99
CA LEU A 102 3.47 15.80 -7.86
C LEU A 102 2.45 16.65 -7.10
N ALA A 103 2.51 17.97 -7.20
CA ALA A 103 1.55 18.86 -6.53
C ALA A 103 0.11 18.64 -6.98
N THR A 104 -0.10 18.02 -8.16
CA THR A 104 -1.43 17.58 -8.61
C THR A 104 -2.07 16.57 -7.66
N ARG A 105 -1.28 15.76 -6.95
CA ARG A 105 -1.76 14.76 -5.96
C ARG A 105 -2.81 13.80 -6.54
N ALA A 106 -2.71 13.45 -7.82
CA ALA A 106 -3.72 12.69 -8.55
C ALA A 106 -3.67 11.16 -8.32
N ARG A 107 -2.82 10.69 -7.43
CA ARG A 107 -2.75 9.29 -6.98
C ARG A 107 -3.02 9.22 -5.50
N ALA A 108 -3.84 8.25 -5.10
CA ALA A 108 -4.15 8.01 -3.69
C ALA A 108 -2.86 7.78 -2.88
N THR A 109 -2.02 6.87 -3.34
CA THR A 109 -0.69 6.63 -2.78
C THR A 109 0.26 6.07 -3.83
N SER A 110 1.53 6.38 -3.71
CA SER A 110 2.60 5.78 -4.51
C SER A 110 3.95 5.98 -3.82
N ASN A 111 4.76 4.94 -3.80
CA ASN A 111 6.19 5.09 -3.56
C ASN A 111 6.84 5.50 -4.88
N LEU A 112 7.44 6.66 -4.92
CA LEU A 112 8.10 7.21 -6.09
C LEU A 112 9.58 7.38 -5.82
N THR A 113 10.40 6.98 -6.79
CA THR A 113 11.85 7.21 -6.79
C THR A 113 12.22 8.08 -7.96
N TYR A 114 13.19 8.97 -7.77
CA TYR A 114 13.73 9.88 -8.75
C TYR A 114 15.25 9.82 -8.74
N ALA A 115 15.85 9.94 -9.92
CA ALA A 115 17.26 10.16 -10.08
C ALA A 115 17.51 11.05 -11.31
N ASP A 116 18.53 11.91 -11.27
CA ASP A 116 18.89 12.76 -12.39
C ASP A 116 20.41 12.81 -12.65
N ARG A 117 20.78 13.45 -13.77
CA ARG A 117 22.19 13.62 -14.17
C ARG A 117 22.98 14.59 -13.28
N ALA A 118 22.28 15.42 -12.49
CA ALA A 118 22.91 16.30 -11.51
C ALA A 118 23.31 15.53 -10.23
N GLY A 119 22.97 14.24 -10.15
CA GLY A 119 23.30 13.38 -9.02
C GLY A 119 22.24 13.39 -7.92
N ASN A 120 21.09 14.00 -8.15
CA ASN A 120 20.01 13.93 -7.17
C ASN A 120 19.37 12.55 -7.20
N ILE A 121 19.14 12.01 -6.01
CA ILE A 121 18.31 10.84 -5.77
C ILE A 121 17.27 11.17 -4.70
N LEU A 122 16.03 10.80 -4.95
CA LEU A 122 14.91 11.05 -4.04
C LEU A 122 14.00 9.82 -3.97
N THR A 123 13.55 9.49 -2.79
CA THR A 123 12.32 8.71 -2.60
C THR A 123 11.29 9.55 -1.87
N ILE A 124 10.05 9.46 -2.30
CA ILE A 124 8.90 10.09 -1.65
C ILE A 124 7.74 9.11 -1.59
N TRP A 125 7.18 8.95 -0.41
CA TRP A 125 5.88 8.33 -0.26
C TRP A 125 4.81 9.40 -0.49
N MET A 126 4.31 9.48 -1.71
CA MET A 126 3.26 10.41 -2.10
C MET A 126 1.90 9.80 -1.77
N GLY A 127 1.05 10.55 -1.11
CA GLY A 127 -0.31 10.12 -0.79
C GLY A 127 -1.25 11.29 -0.58
N THR A 128 -2.54 11.05 -0.78
CA THR A 128 -3.62 12.00 -0.47
C THR A 128 -4.06 11.84 0.97
N VAL A 129 -3.10 11.95 1.89
CA VAL A 129 -3.30 11.70 3.33
C VAL A 129 -4.12 12.82 3.93
N PRO A 130 -5.28 12.52 4.54
CA PRO A 130 -6.07 13.52 5.26
C PRO A 130 -5.32 14.08 6.47
N ARG A 131 -5.49 15.37 6.72
CA ARG A 131 -5.12 15.96 8.00
C ARG A 131 -6.28 15.83 8.95
N LEU A 132 -6.27 14.78 9.76
CA LEU A 132 -7.36 14.51 10.70
C LEU A 132 -7.42 15.57 11.78
N PRO A 133 -8.62 16.11 12.11
CA PRO A 133 -8.80 17.05 13.21
C PRO A 133 -8.68 16.39 14.58
N THR A 134 -9.03 15.11 14.66
CA THR A 134 -8.91 14.26 15.85
C THR A 134 -8.08 13.04 15.53
N ARG A 135 -7.51 12.40 16.54
CA ARG A 135 -6.81 11.13 16.36
C ARG A 135 -7.80 10.08 15.93
N SER A 136 -7.53 9.37 14.83
CA SER A 136 -8.33 8.24 14.42
C SER A 136 -8.23 7.11 15.45
N GLY A 137 -9.33 6.37 15.64
CA GLY A 137 -9.32 5.15 16.44
C GLY A 137 -8.66 3.96 15.76
N GLY A 138 -8.02 4.18 14.61
CA GLY A 138 -7.52 3.16 13.67
C GLY A 138 -8.59 2.73 12.68
N ASP A 139 -8.20 1.96 11.67
CA ASP A 139 -9.04 1.54 10.52
C ASP A 139 -10.31 0.76 10.90
N SER A 140 -10.39 0.26 12.12
CA SER A 140 -11.49 -0.57 12.60
C SER A 140 -12.65 0.21 13.24
N MET A 141 -12.49 1.51 13.48
CA MET A 141 -13.47 2.29 14.22
C MET A 141 -13.90 3.54 13.42
N PRO A 142 -15.21 3.69 13.15
CA PRO A 142 -15.72 4.91 12.55
C PRO A 142 -15.49 6.10 13.47
N ILE A 143 -15.28 7.28 12.88
CA ILE A 143 -15.12 8.54 13.60
C ILE A 143 -16.51 9.19 13.77
N PRO A 144 -17.01 9.39 14.99
CA PRO A 144 -18.24 10.13 15.20
C PRO A 144 -18.11 11.57 14.68
N ALA A 145 -18.99 11.98 13.77
CA ALA A 145 -19.00 13.33 13.19
C ALA A 145 -20.33 14.02 13.47
N ARG A 146 -20.30 15.03 14.34
CA ARG A 146 -21.45 15.88 14.67
C ARG A 146 -21.47 17.17 13.88
N GLY A 147 -20.34 17.53 13.29
CA GLY A 147 -20.20 18.75 12.52
C GLY A 147 -18.90 18.83 11.73
N SER A 148 -18.72 19.95 11.04
CA SER A 148 -17.57 20.24 10.19
C SER A 148 -16.22 20.24 10.94
N ALA A 149 -16.24 20.47 12.25
CA ALA A 149 -15.04 20.41 13.08
C ALA A 149 -14.49 18.98 13.25
N ASP A 150 -15.33 17.96 13.11
CA ASP A 150 -14.97 16.56 13.28
C ASP A 150 -14.42 15.94 12.00
N VAL A 151 -14.65 16.59 10.85
CA VAL A 151 -14.35 16.07 9.53
C VAL A 151 -13.09 16.76 8.97
N TRP A 152 -12.18 15.96 8.39
CA TRP A 152 -11.02 16.53 7.72
C TRP A 152 -11.43 17.36 6.49
N THR A 153 -10.73 18.47 6.26
CA THR A 153 -10.98 19.40 5.15
C THR A 153 -9.75 19.63 4.26
N ARG A 154 -8.59 19.18 4.73
CA ARG A 154 -7.31 19.39 4.03
C ARG A 154 -6.45 18.14 4.05
N LEU A 155 -5.64 17.99 3.03
CA LEU A 155 -4.59 16.99 2.97
C LEU A 155 -3.32 17.50 3.65
N ILE A 156 -2.49 16.58 4.13
CA ILE A 156 -1.12 16.89 4.57
C ILE A 156 -0.34 17.44 3.36
N ALA A 157 0.42 18.51 3.56
CA ALA A 157 1.21 19.13 2.50
C ALA A 157 2.21 18.13 1.90
N LEU A 158 2.43 18.19 0.59
CA LEU A 158 3.34 17.27 -0.13
C LEU A 158 4.75 17.24 0.49
N ASP A 159 5.30 18.41 0.85
CA ASP A 159 6.64 18.50 1.44
C ASP A 159 6.69 18.01 2.89
N SER A 160 5.55 17.80 3.53
CA SER A 160 5.43 17.20 4.87
C SER A 160 5.24 15.68 4.82
N LEU A 161 5.11 15.09 3.63
CA LEU A 161 5.03 13.63 3.48
C LEU A 161 6.42 13.00 3.62
N PRO A 162 6.48 11.71 4.00
CA PRO A 162 7.74 11.00 4.13
C PRO A 162 8.56 11.03 2.85
N GLN A 163 9.75 11.60 2.89
CA GLN A 163 10.67 11.68 1.76
C GLN A 163 12.13 11.71 2.20
N THR A 164 13.00 11.19 1.37
CA THR A 164 14.44 11.16 1.62
C THR A 164 15.16 11.64 0.35
N LEU A 165 15.83 12.79 0.45
CA LEU A 165 16.58 13.41 -0.64
C LEU A 165 18.08 13.30 -0.36
N ASN A 166 18.85 12.81 -1.35
CA ASN A 166 20.30 12.72 -1.33
C ASN A 166 20.86 12.13 -0.02
N PRO A 167 20.37 10.97 0.45
CA PRO A 167 20.80 10.40 1.72
C PRO A 167 22.26 9.95 1.68
N ARG A 168 22.87 9.87 2.86
CA ARG A 168 24.18 9.23 3.02
C ARG A 168 24.13 7.80 2.49
N GLY A 169 25.23 7.33 1.89
CA GLY A 169 25.28 6.00 1.26
C GLY A 169 24.88 6.00 -0.21
N GLY A 170 24.28 7.08 -0.74
CA GLY A 170 24.06 7.28 -2.18
C GLY A 170 23.07 6.33 -2.84
N TYR A 171 22.08 5.84 -2.10
CA TYR A 171 21.01 5.00 -2.62
C TYR A 171 19.66 5.33 -2.01
N VAL A 172 18.60 5.00 -2.73
CA VAL A 172 17.23 4.85 -2.22
C VAL A 172 16.62 3.60 -2.82
N HIS A 173 15.77 2.92 -2.07
CA HIS A 173 15.05 1.74 -2.54
C HIS A 173 13.65 1.69 -1.98
N ASN A 174 12.79 0.90 -2.61
CA ASN A 174 11.45 0.60 -2.11
C ASN A 174 10.90 -0.70 -2.73
N GLU A 175 10.36 -1.57 -1.91
CA GLU A 175 9.72 -2.83 -2.26
C GLU A 175 8.23 -2.82 -1.89
N ASN A 176 7.56 -1.71 -2.10
CA ASN A 176 6.18 -1.43 -1.69
C ASN A 176 5.98 -1.44 -0.17
N ASP A 177 7.01 -1.06 0.57
CA ASP A 177 6.98 -0.91 2.01
C ASP A 177 6.74 0.56 2.39
N ALA A 178 6.50 0.80 3.66
CA ALA A 178 6.53 2.14 4.20
C ALA A 178 7.90 2.80 3.98
N PRO A 179 7.95 4.13 3.81
CA PRO A 179 9.13 4.84 3.33
C PRO A 179 10.27 4.94 4.35
N HIS A 180 10.08 4.51 5.58
CA HIS A 180 11.00 4.72 6.69
C HIS A 180 12.37 4.07 6.48
N PHE A 181 12.41 2.98 5.72
CA PHE A 181 13.62 2.18 5.48
C PHE A 181 14.19 2.37 4.07
N ALA A 182 13.80 3.41 3.35
CA ALA A 182 14.28 3.68 1.99
C ALA A 182 15.80 3.87 1.91
N ASN A 183 16.46 4.17 3.03
CA ASN A 183 17.91 4.18 3.20
C ASN A 183 18.24 3.93 4.66
N LEU A 184 19.07 2.92 4.96
CA LEU A 184 19.43 2.59 6.35
C LEU A 184 20.35 3.61 7.03
N ASN A 185 21.03 4.47 6.25
CA ASN A 185 21.86 5.55 6.81
C ASN A 185 21.07 6.85 7.01
N ALA A 186 19.79 6.87 6.64
CA ALA A 186 18.89 8.02 6.75
C ALA A 186 17.46 7.56 7.04
N LEU A 187 17.29 6.88 8.17
CA LEU A 187 15.98 6.42 8.63
C LEU A 187 15.08 7.61 8.90
N LEU A 188 13.83 7.51 8.46
CA LEU A 188 12.81 8.50 8.78
C LEU A 188 12.24 8.23 10.18
N ASP A 189 12.20 9.28 10.98
CA ASP A 189 11.59 9.23 12.31
C ASP A 189 10.06 9.16 12.19
N THR A 190 9.47 8.03 12.57
CA THR A 190 8.03 7.80 12.51
C THR A 190 7.22 8.75 13.38
N ALA A 191 7.82 9.29 14.46
CA ALA A 191 7.15 10.24 15.36
C ALA A 191 6.87 11.61 14.73
N ARG A 192 7.52 11.90 13.60
CA ARG A 192 7.30 13.16 12.85
C ARG A 192 6.06 13.13 11.96
N TYR A 193 5.45 11.97 11.78
CA TYR A 193 4.32 11.81 10.90
C TYR A 193 3.07 11.43 11.69
N PRO A 194 1.89 11.87 11.25
CA PRO A 194 0.64 11.48 11.89
C PRO A 194 0.39 9.96 11.80
N ASP A 195 -0.50 9.47 12.66
CA ASP A 195 -0.76 8.03 12.80
C ASP A 195 -1.35 7.37 11.53
N ASN A 196 -2.02 8.14 10.67
CA ASN A 196 -2.53 7.67 9.38
C ASN A 196 -1.47 7.63 8.25
N VAL A 197 -0.22 7.97 8.53
CA VAL A 197 0.91 7.64 7.64
C VAL A 197 1.41 6.25 8.00
N GLU A 198 1.48 5.38 7.00
CA GLU A 198 1.90 3.98 7.18
C GLU A 198 3.21 3.88 7.95
N ARG A 199 3.19 3.10 9.03
CA ARG A 199 4.38 2.69 9.79
C ARG A 199 4.77 1.31 9.33
N GLY A 200 5.97 1.17 8.80
CA GLY A 200 6.37 -0.06 8.17
C GLY A 200 7.26 -0.93 9.02
N GLU A 201 7.23 -2.20 8.67
CA GLU A 201 8.21 -3.19 9.07
C GLU A 201 9.19 -3.41 7.92
N LEU A 202 10.44 -3.69 8.23
CA LEU A 202 11.43 -4.10 7.24
C LEU A 202 11.19 -5.57 6.86
N ARG A 203 10.36 -5.78 5.86
CA ARG A 203 9.94 -7.11 5.39
C ARG A 203 11.09 -7.87 4.73
N LEU A 204 10.95 -9.20 4.58
CA LEU A 204 12.00 -10.04 4.01
C LEU A 204 12.43 -9.60 2.60
N ARG A 205 11.49 -9.13 1.76
CA ARG A 205 11.80 -8.63 0.43
C ARG A 205 12.69 -7.39 0.47
N SER A 206 12.42 -6.47 1.36
CA SER A 206 13.22 -5.25 1.54
C SER A 206 14.58 -5.57 2.17
N GLN A 207 14.63 -6.50 3.11
CA GLN A 207 15.89 -7.00 3.67
C GLN A 207 16.75 -7.66 2.58
N HIS A 208 16.13 -8.40 1.65
CA HIS A 208 16.85 -8.98 0.53
C HIS A 208 17.35 -7.92 -0.44
N ALA A 209 16.54 -6.91 -0.77
CA ALA A 209 16.97 -5.77 -1.60
C ALA A 209 18.18 -5.05 -1.00
N LEU A 210 18.17 -4.81 0.31
CA LEU A 210 19.33 -4.22 1.02
C LEU A 210 20.59 -5.08 0.92
N GLN A 211 20.46 -6.41 0.96
CA GLN A 211 21.60 -7.31 0.72
C GLN A 211 22.11 -7.22 -0.72
N LEU A 212 21.22 -7.06 -1.70
CA LEU A 212 21.56 -6.93 -3.10
C LEU A 212 22.29 -5.62 -3.41
N ILE A 213 21.94 -4.50 -2.78
CA ILE A 213 22.57 -3.20 -2.98
C ILE A 213 23.77 -2.97 -2.05
N GLY A 214 23.87 -3.72 -0.97
CA GLY A 214 24.95 -3.59 0.01
C GLY A 214 26.31 -4.11 -0.47
N GLY A 215 27.38 -3.71 0.22
CA GLY A 215 28.73 -4.26 0.08
C GLY A 215 29.56 -3.79 -1.10
N LYS A 216 29.02 -2.87 -1.95
CA LYS A 216 29.79 -2.21 -3.03
C LYS A 216 29.51 -0.71 -3.04
N ASP A 217 30.53 0.08 -3.21
CA ASP A 217 30.42 1.53 -3.31
C ASP A 217 29.76 1.99 -4.60
N LYS A 218 29.95 1.23 -5.69
CA LYS A 218 29.36 1.49 -7.01
C LYS A 218 28.92 0.19 -7.67
N LEU A 219 27.78 0.23 -8.33
CA LEU A 219 27.25 -0.86 -9.14
C LEU A 219 27.35 -0.52 -10.61
N SER A 220 27.80 -1.46 -11.44
CA SER A 220 27.68 -1.36 -12.89
C SER A 220 26.24 -1.60 -13.34
N LEU A 221 25.91 -1.31 -14.60
CA LEU A 221 24.61 -1.63 -15.16
C LEU A 221 24.36 -3.13 -15.13
N GLU A 222 25.37 -3.92 -15.42
CA GLU A 222 25.32 -5.39 -15.37
C GLU A 222 25.05 -5.90 -13.96
N ASP A 223 25.72 -5.33 -12.95
CA ASP A 223 25.44 -5.63 -11.53
C ASP A 223 23.96 -5.40 -11.19
N VAL A 224 23.40 -4.26 -11.62
CA VAL A 224 22.01 -3.91 -11.38
C VAL A 224 21.06 -4.91 -12.07
N LEU A 225 21.34 -5.26 -13.32
CA LEU A 225 20.52 -6.22 -14.08
C LEU A 225 20.52 -7.62 -13.43
N VAL A 226 21.72 -8.13 -13.08
CA VAL A 226 21.84 -9.43 -12.41
C VAL A 226 21.10 -9.44 -11.06
N ARG A 227 21.27 -8.40 -10.26
CA ARG A 227 20.63 -8.29 -8.95
C ARG A 227 19.12 -8.13 -9.05
N LYS A 228 18.64 -7.32 -10.02
CA LYS A 228 17.20 -7.14 -10.28
C LYS A 228 16.51 -8.48 -10.60
N HIS A 229 17.19 -9.40 -11.24
CA HIS A 229 16.66 -10.73 -11.61
C HIS A 229 16.98 -11.81 -10.57
N SER A 230 17.44 -11.44 -9.38
CA SER A 230 17.62 -12.40 -8.29
C SER A 230 16.29 -13.05 -7.92
N MET A 231 16.24 -14.36 -8.00
CA MET A 231 15.09 -15.19 -7.61
C MET A 231 15.32 -15.89 -6.25
N ARG A 232 16.29 -15.41 -5.48
CA ARG A 232 16.64 -15.98 -4.18
C ARG A 232 15.54 -15.75 -3.14
N MET A 233 15.25 -16.77 -2.38
CA MET A 233 14.29 -16.71 -1.26
C MET A 233 15.04 -16.51 0.07
N LEU A 234 15.07 -15.29 0.57
CA LEU A 234 15.70 -14.98 1.86
C LEU A 234 15.11 -15.79 3.04
N LEU A 235 13.81 -16.09 2.99
CA LEU A 235 13.17 -16.95 3.97
C LEU A 235 13.81 -18.35 4.00
N ALA A 236 14.06 -18.94 2.84
CA ALA A 236 14.70 -20.24 2.75
C ALA A 236 16.14 -20.22 3.32
N ASP A 237 16.86 -19.14 3.08
CA ASP A 237 18.21 -18.97 3.66
C ASP A 237 18.20 -19.00 5.19
N ARG A 238 17.12 -18.53 5.81
CA ARG A 238 17.00 -18.46 7.26
C ARG A 238 16.49 -19.74 7.90
N VAL A 239 15.51 -20.43 7.28
CA VAL A 239 14.79 -21.52 7.97
C VAL A 239 15.04 -22.91 7.37
N LYS A 240 15.55 -23.03 6.13
CA LYS A 240 15.74 -24.34 5.47
C LYS A 240 16.64 -25.28 6.27
N ARG A 241 17.72 -24.76 6.85
CA ARG A 241 18.65 -25.59 7.63
C ARG A 241 17.97 -26.21 8.84
N ASP A 242 17.18 -25.43 9.57
CA ASP A 242 16.49 -25.89 10.76
C ASP A 242 15.38 -26.89 10.39
N LEU A 243 14.66 -26.66 9.31
CA LEU A 243 13.69 -27.61 8.74
C LEU A 243 14.36 -28.94 8.40
N ILE A 244 15.48 -28.91 7.67
CA ILE A 244 16.23 -30.13 7.31
C ILE A 244 16.68 -30.88 8.56
N THR A 245 17.18 -30.18 9.57
CA THR A 245 17.65 -30.78 10.82
C THR A 245 16.50 -31.46 11.56
N ALA A 246 15.36 -30.79 11.70
CA ALA A 246 14.17 -31.35 12.34
C ALA A 246 13.64 -32.58 11.62
N LEU A 247 13.59 -32.55 10.28
CA LEU A 247 13.15 -33.69 9.47
C LEU A 247 14.08 -34.91 9.63
N LYS A 248 15.40 -34.72 9.65
CA LYS A 248 16.36 -35.80 9.87
C LYS A 248 16.21 -36.47 11.25
N GLN A 249 15.86 -35.70 12.25
CA GLN A 249 15.67 -36.21 13.62
C GLN A 249 14.34 -36.98 13.78
N SER A 250 13.35 -36.72 12.91
CA SER A 250 12.00 -37.30 13.02
C SER A 250 11.82 -38.69 12.44
N SER A 251 12.86 -39.32 11.88
CA SER A 251 12.75 -40.59 11.13
C SER A 251 11.63 -40.55 10.07
N PRO A 252 11.76 -39.72 9.04
CA PRO A 252 10.65 -39.38 8.15
C PRO A 252 10.17 -40.56 7.29
N ALA A 253 8.87 -40.61 7.02
CA ALA A 253 8.28 -41.54 6.07
C ALA A 253 8.94 -41.40 4.68
N PRO A 254 8.91 -42.44 3.80
CA PRO A 254 9.63 -42.43 2.52
C PRO A 254 9.35 -41.22 1.63
N ALA A 255 8.11 -40.77 1.53
CA ALA A 255 7.75 -39.58 0.75
C ALA A 255 8.37 -38.28 1.32
N VAL A 256 8.43 -38.15 2.66
CA VAL A 256 9.08 -37.02 3.31
C VAL A 256 10.60 -37.09 3.15
N ALA A 257 11.19 -38.27 3.18
CA ALA A 257 12.62 -38.44 2.91
C ALA A 257 12.99 -38.05 1.44
N GLN A 258 12.14 -38.33 0.48
CA GLN A 258 12.31 -37.83 -0.89
C GLN A 258 12.23 -36.29 -0.97
N ALA A 259 11.26 -35.68 -0.30
CA ALA A 259 11.13 -34.24 -0.23
C ALA A 259 12.36 -33.60 0.46
N LEU A 260 12.86 -34.21 1.54
CA LEU A 260 14.08 -33.78 2.21
C LEU A 260 15.28 -33.77 1.27
N ALA A 261 15.48 -34.85 0.48
CA ALA A 261 16.57 -34.94 -0.51
C ALA A 261 16.47 -33.83 -1.59
N VAL A 262 15.26 -33.38 -1.95
CA VAL A 262 15.08 -32.26 -2.86
C VAL A 262 15.48 -30.94 -2.18
N LEU A 263 15.05 -30.71 -0.95
CA LEU A 263 15.39 -29.49 -0.19
C LEU A 263 16.88 -29.37 0.09
N GLU A 264 17.57 -30.48 0.38
CA GLU A 264 19.01 -30.47 0.63
C GLU A 264 19.82 -29.96 -0.58
N ARG A 265 19.41 -30.35 -1.79
CA ARG A 265 20.08 -29.97 -3.05
C ARG A 265 19.58 -28.65 -3.62
N TRP A 266 18.52 -28.09 -3.07
CA TRP A 266 17.91 -26.87 -3.58
C TRP A 266 18.77 -25.64 -3.28
N ASP A 267 18.91 -24.77 -4.27
CA ASP A 267 19.72 -23.56 -4.27
C ASP A 267 19.05 -22.34 -3.59
N ASN A 268 17.88 -22.53 -2.96
CA ASN A 268 17.06 -21.49 -2.35
C ASN A 268 16.53 -20.45 -3.35
N THR A 269 16.32 -20.81 -4.60
CA THR A 269 15.73 -19.92 -5.60
C THR A 269 14.36 -20.41 -6.07
N VAL A 270 13.54 -19.48 -6.59
CA VAL A 270 12.28 -19.76 -7.28
C VAL A 270 12.43 -19.65 -8.80
N ALA A 271 13.65 -19.85 -9.30
CA ALA A 271 13.89 -19.91 -10.73
C ALA A 271 13.08 -21.04 -11.40
N PRO A 272 12.64 -20.89 -12.67
CA PRO A 272 11.81 -21.91 -13.34
C PRO A 272 12.40 -23.32 -13.34
N ALA A 273 13.72 -23.45 -13.36
CA ALA A 273 14.42 -24.74 -13.29
C ALA A 273 14.63 -25.26 -11.86
N SER A 274 14.31 -24.46 -10.84
CA SER A 274 14.51 -24.83 -9.44
C SER A 274 13.40 -25.76 -8.95
N ARG A 275 13.76 -26.95 -8.46
CA ARG A 275 12.80 -27.97 -8.03
C ARG A 275 12.33 -27.80 -6.59
N GLY A 276 13.12 -27.12 -5.74
CA GLY A 276 12.83 -27.00 -4.31
C GLY A 276 11.91 -25.84 -3.95
N GLY A 277 11.79 -24.82 -4.81
CA GLY A 277 11.05 -23.60 -4.52
C GLY A 277 9.57 -23.85 -4.23
N LEU A 278 8.86 -24.54 -5.10
CA LEU A 278 7.44 -24.88 -4.91
C LEU A 278 7.22 -25.76 -3.67
N LEU A 279 8.11 -26.74 -3.45
CA LEU A 279 8.03 -27.62 -2.28
C LEU A 279 8.16 -26.82 -0.98
N PHE A 280 9.16 -25.95 -0.90
CA PHE A 280 9.40 -25.11 0.27
C PHE A 280 8.25 -24.13 0.51
N GLU A 281 7.74 -23.48 -0.53
CA GLU A 281 6.63 -22.53 -0.43
C GLU A 281 5.35 -23.24 0.03
N THR A 282 5.07 -24.43 -0.48
CA THR A 282 3.90 -25.22 -0.08
C THR A 282 3.99 -25.62 1.41
N TRP A 283 5.18 -26.07 1.83
CA TRP A 283 5.42 -26.36 3.25
C TRP A 283 5.23 -25.11 4.12
N TRP A 284 5.82 -23.97 3.73
CA TRP A 284 5.75 -22.74 4.49
C TRP A 284 4.32 -22.23 4.68
N ARG A 285 3.52 -22.23 3.63
CA ARG A 285 2.11 -21.85 3.71
C ARG A 285 1.32 -22.72 4.69
N ARG A 286 1.59 -24.01 4.70
CA ARG A 286 0.98 -24.94 5.67
C ARG A 286 1.46 -24.66 7.08
N TYR A 287 2.74 -24.43 7.28
CA TYR A 287 3.32 -24.09 8.57
C TYR A 287 2.73 -22.81 9.17
N GLN A 288 2.47 -21.79 8.37
CA GLN A 288 1.86 -20.55 8.83
C GLN A 288 0.37 -20.70 9.21
N SER A 289 -0.30 -21.76 8.79
CA SER A 289 -1.71 -22.00 9.09
C SER A 289 -1.93 -22.86 10.33
N LEU A 290 -0.86 -23.32 10.97
CA LEU A 290 -0.89 -24.04 12.26
C LEU A 290 -0.86 -23.08 13.44
#